data_bc7cc406095ef817e8d4c567855ee268
#
_entry.id   bc7cc406095ef817e8d4c567855ee268
#
_cell.length_a   1.000
_cell.length_b   1.000
_cell.length_c   1.000
_cell.angle_alpha   90.00
_cell.angle_beta   90.00
_cell.angle_gamma   90.00
#
_symmetry.space_group_name_H-M   'P 1'
#
loop_
_entity.id
_entity.type
_entity.pdbx_description
1 polymer ?
#
loop_
_entity_poly.entity_id
_entity_poly.type
_entity_poly.pdbx_seq_one_letter_code
_entity_poly.pdbx_strand_id
1 'polypeptide(L)'
;PLINIQGQVIGITSSKIATNGGTSVEGLGFAIPSNDAIHIIDQLEKSGKVTRPALGIQMVNLSNLNASDLQRLNIPANVTSGVVVRSVQTNMPANGHLQRFDVITKVDDKAISSTTELQSALYSHSIGDSMTVTYYRNGKEETTTIKLDKSTSDLE
;
A
#
# COMPACT_ATOMS: atom_id res chain seq x y z
N PRO A 1 -8.45 14.08 -21.07
CA PRO A 1 -8.86 12.69 -20.85
C PRO A 1 -8.26 11.76 -21.91
N LEU A 2 -8.00 10.51 -21.52
CA LEU A 2 -7.69 9.44 -22.43
C LEU A 2 -9.00 8.75 -22.81
N ILE A 3 -9.28 8.66 -24.12
CA ILE A 3 -10.59 8.22 -24.65
C ILE A 3 -10.39 7.01 -25.56
N ASN A 4 -11.26 6.00 -25.47
CA ASN A 4 -11.28 4.88 -26.39
C ASN A 4 -12.03 5.21 -27.69
N ILE A 5 -12.04 4.28 -28.64
CA ILE A 5 -12.71 4.45 -29.94
C ILE A 5 -14.26 4.56 -29.84
N GLN A 6 -14.85 4.17 -28.72
CA GLN A 6 -16.26 4.31 -28.43
C GLN A 6 -16.61 5.66 -27.76
N GLY A 7 -15.62 6.55 -27.57
CA GLY A 7 -15.83 7.85 -26.93
C GLY A 7 -15.85 7.81 -25.39
N GLN A 8 -15.53 6.68 -24.76
CA GLN A 8 -15.53 6.53 -23.30
C GLN A 8 -14.20 7.01 -22.71
N VAL A 9 -14.23 7.69 -21.58
CA VAL A 9 -13.05 8.10 -20.83
C VAL A 9 -12.49 6.88 -20.08
N ILE A 10 -11.31 6.42 -20.49
CA ILE A 10 -10.60 5.29 -19.91
C ILE A 10 -9.49 5.70 -18.94
N GLY A 11 -9.15 6.99 -18.90
CA GLY A 11 -8.15 7.50 -17.99
C GLY A 11 -8.02 9.03 -18.02
N ILE A 12 -7.35 9.54 -17.00
CA ILE A 12 -6.99 10.97 -16.86
C ILE A 12 -5.49 11.10 -16.99
N THR A 13 -5.00 11.81 -18.00
CA THR A 13 -3.57 12.05 -18.18
C THR A 13 -3.01 12.84 -16.99
N SER A 14 -1.96 12.31 -16.37
CA SER A 14 -1.41 12.86 -15.12
C SER A 14 -0.03 13.46 -15.31
N SER A 15 0.93 12.69 -15.79
CA SER A 15 2.32 13.13 -15.88
C SER A 15 3.05 12.48 -17.05
N LYS A 16 4.15 13.10 -17.47
CA LYS A 16 5.17 12.49 -18.33
C LYS A 16 6.48 12.36 -17.54
N ILE A 17 7.29 11.40 -17.89
CA ILE A 17 8.65 11.34 -17.35
C ILE A 17 9.41 12.53 -17.94
N ALA A 18 9.71 13.51 -17.09
CA ALA A 18 10.68 14.55 -17.41
C ALA A 18 12.05 14.05 -16.94
N THR A 19 13.06 14.25 -17.75
CA THR A 19 14.49 13.96 -17.62
C THR A 19 14.95 13.36 -16.27
N ASN A 20 15.49 12.15 -16.31
CA ASN A 20 16.25 11.59 -15.19
C ASN A 20 17.72 11.45 -15.65
N GLY A 21 18.65 12.15 -15.02
CA GLY A 21 20.08 12.00 -15.29
C GLY A 21 20.60 12.51 -16.65
N GLY A 22 19.98 13.54 -17.22
CA GLY A 22 20.51 14.20 -18.45
C GLY A 22 20.03 13.60 -19.78
N THR A 23 19.24 12.53 -19.76
CA THR A 23 18.63 11.97 -20.98
C THR A 23 17.15 12.32 -21.01
N SER A 24 16.71 13.03 -22.06
CA SER A 24 15.30 13.33 -22.29
C SER A 24 14.59 12.03 -22.72
N VAL A 25 13.61 11.61 -21.92
CA VAL A 25 12.70 10.50 -22.28
C VAL A 25 11.45 11.15 -22.89
N GLU A 26 11.28 11.04 -24.19
CA GLU A 26 10.10 11.52 -24.90
C GLU A 26 9.18 10.36 -25.27
N GLY A 27 7.87 10.65 -25.36
CA GLY A 27 6.88 9.67 -25.84
C GLY A 27 6.28 8.76 -24.75
N LEU A 28 6.67 8.88 -23.48
CA LEU A 28 6.05 8.15 -22.39
C LEU A 28 5.15 9.09 -21.56
N GLY A 29 3.87 8.74 -21.49
CA GLY A 29 2.88 9.43 -20.66
C GLY A 29 2.16 8.44 -19.75
N PHE A 30 1.72 8.91 -18.58
CA PHE A 30 0.95 8.13 -17.62
C PHE A 30 -0.45 8.71 -17.49
N ALA A 31 -1.41 7.82 -17.30
CA ALA A 31 -2.79 8.18 -17.01
C ALA A 31 -3.28 7.42 -15.78
N ILE A 32 -4.09 8.07 -14.98
CA ILE A 32 -4.83 7.43 -13.88
C ILE A 32 -6.02 6.72 -14.52
N PRO A 33 -6.21 5.40 -14.31
CA PRO A 33 -7.35 4.67 -14.83
C PRO A 33 -8.67 5.28 -14.36
N SER A 34 -9.68 5.31 -15.25
CA SER A 34 -10.99 5.89 -14.89
C SER A 34 -11.66 5.18 -13.73
N ASN A 35 -11.47 3.87 -13.58
CA ASN A 35 -12.02 3.10 -12.46
C ASN A 35 -11.49 3.59 -11.10
N ASP A 36 -10.20 3.92 -11.01
CA ASP A 36 -9.60 4.46 -9.80
C ASP A 36 -10.09 5.90 -9.53
N ALA A 37 -10.26 6.69 -10.59
CA ALA A 37 -10.74 8.07 -10.50
C ALA A 37 -12.19 8.14 -10.00
N ILE A 38 -13.09 7.24 -10.44
CA ILE A 38 -14.50 7.21 -10.06
C ILE A 38 -14.67 7.11 -8.55
N HIS A 39 -13.93 6.20 -7.88
CA HIS A 39 -14.01 6.07 -6.42
C HIS A 39 -13.60 7.35 -5.67
N ILE A 40 -12.63 8.08 -6.20
CA ILE A 40 -12.21 9.36 -5.63
C ILE A 40 -13.27 10.44 -5.87
N ILE A 41 -13.85 10.49 -7.08
CA ILE A 41 -14.89 11.43 -7.45
C ILE A 41 -16.13 11.23 -6.56
N ASP A 42 -16.56 9.98 -6.38
CA ASP A 42 -17.70 9.65 -5.50
C ASP A 42 -17.50 10.13 -4.06
N GLN A 43 -16.28 10.01 -3.53
CA GLN A 43 -15.96 10.51 -2.19
C GLN A 43 -15.99 12.05 -2.14
N LEU A 44 -15.42 12.71 -3.16
CA LEU A 44 -15.42 14.17 -3.26
C LEU A 44 -16.85 14.74 -3.40
N GLU A 45 -17.71 14.11 -4.20
CA GLU A 45 -19.11 14.52 -4.35
C GLU A 45 -19.90 14.36 -3.04
N LYS A 46 -19.68 13.26 -2.31
CA LYS A 46 -20.42 12.97 -1.07
C LYS A 46 -19.95 13.78 0.13
N SER A 47 -18.65 14.01 0.27
CA SER A 47 -18.05 14.55 1.50
C SER A 47 -17.11 15.74 1.29
N GLY A 48 -16.83 16.13 0.05
CA GLY A 48 -15.89 17.21 -0.28
C GLY A 48 -14.42 16.87 0.00
N LYS A 49 -14.11 15.66 0.44
CA LYS A 49 -12.75 15.21 0.77
C LYS A 49 -12.55 13.73 0.49
N VAL A 50 -11.32 13.36 0.16
CA VAL A 50 -10.91 11.95 0.01
C VAL A 50 -10.37 11.46 1.34
N THR A 51 -11.01 10.45 1.90
CA THR A 51 -10.58 9.82 3.14
C THR A 51 -10.03 8.43 2.83
N ARG A 52 -8.78 8.20 3.17
CA ARG A 52 -8.10 6.91 2.95
C ARG A 52 -7.85 6.22 4.27
N PRO A 53 -8.09 4.90 4.37
CA PRO A 53 -7.76 4.16 5.58
C PRO A 53 -6.25 4.19 5.83
N ALA A 54 -5.86 4.15 7.10
CA ALA A 54 -4.48 4.13 7.53
C ALA A 54 -4.23 3.04 8.56
N LEU A 55 -3.12 2.32 8.42
CA LEU A 55 -2.68 1.32 9.41
C LEU A 55 -1.87 1.94 10.55
N GLY A 56 -1.20 3.06 10.30
CA GLY A 56 -0.30 3.67 11.27
C GLY A 56 1.01 2.90 11.44
N ILE A 57 1.59 2.40 10.35
CA ILE A 57 2.88 1.72 10.35
C ILE A 57 3.91 2.47 9.51
N GLN A 58 5.15 2.47 9.98
CA GLN A 58 6.30 2.75 9.11
C GLN A 58 6.79 1.43 8.51
N MET A 59 7.04 1.41 7.22
CA MET A 59 7.31 0.19 6.48
C MET A 59 8.43 0.37 5.46
N VAL A 60 9.07 -0.73 5.10
CA VAL A 60 10.12 -0.79 4.08
C VAL A 60 10.01 -2.12 3.31
N ASN A 61 10.42 -2.12 2.05
CA ASN A 61 10.50 -3.37 1.29
C ASN A 61 11.57 -4.29 1.89
N LEU A 62 11.27 -5.58 1.99
CA LEU A 62 12.22 -6.59 2.45
C LEU A 62 13.52 -6.56 1.62
N SER A 63 13.40 -6.34 0.30
CA SER A 63 14.53 -6.23 -0.63
C SER A 63 15.47 -5.04 -0.37
N ASN A 64 15.03 -4.04 0.40
CA ASN A 64 15.82 -2.85 0.70
C ASN A 64 16.57 -2.95 2.03
N LEU A 65 16.46 -4.09 2.73
CA LEU A 65 17.18 -4.33 3.97
C LEU A 65 18.60 -4.81 3.71
N ASN A 66 19.50 -4.42 4.58
CA ASN A 66 20.87 -4.94 4.60
C ASN A 66 20.92 -6.36 5.22
N ALA A 67 22.02 -7.09 5.02
CA ALA A 67 22.17 -8.47 5.48
C ALA A 67 22.01 -8.62 7.02
N SER A 68 22.46 -7.63 7.80
CA SER A 68 22.34 -7.67 9.26
C SER A 68 20.89 -7.51 9.75
N ASP A 69 20.11 -6.69 9.07
CA ASP A 69 18.68 -6.53 9.39
C ASP A 69 17.89 -7.78 8.97
N LEU A 70 18.21 -8.38 7.82
CA LEU A 70 17.59 -9.64 7.37
C LEU A 70 17.80 -10.78 8.38
N GLN A 71 19.01 -10.91 8.94
CA GLN A 71 19.29 -11.92 9.96
C GLN A 71 18.43 -11.77 11.22
N ARG A 72 18.08 -10.53 11.59
CA ARG A 72 17.25 -10.24 12.76
C ARG A 72 15.79 -10.63 12.58
N LEU A 73 15.29 -10.69 11.33
CA LEU A 73 13.90 -11.04 11.05
C LEU A 73 13.61 -12.52 11.30
N ASN A 74 14.65 -13.38 11.28
CA ASN A 74 14.53 -14.83 11.47
C ASN A 74 13.40 -15.44 10.60
N ILE A 75 13.29 -14.99 9.34
CA ILE A 75 12.28 -15.48 8.39
C ILE A 75 12.77 -16.71 7.62
N PRO A 76 11.87 -17.59 7.17
CA PRO A 76 12.25 -18.71 6.32
C PRO A 76 12.92 -18.27 5.02
N ALA A 77 13.90 -19.04 4.52
CA ALA A 77 14.66 -18.70 3.32
C ALA A 77 13.83 -18.60 2.03
N ASN A 78 12.65 -19.19 2.02
CA ASN A 78 11.70 -19.11 0.90
C ASN A 78 10.91 -17.78 0.88
N VAL A 79 10.97 -16.97 1.94
CA VAL A 79 10.36 -15.63 1.99
C VAL A 79 11.34 -14.61 1.44
N THR A 80 11.27 -14.35 0.14
CA THR A 80 12.20 -13.47 -0.58
C THR A 80 11.65 -12.07 -0.83
N SER A 81 10.35 -11.86 -0.61
CA SER A 81 9.67 -10.58 -0.81
C SER A 81 8.64 -10.33 0.29
N GLY A 82 8.28 -9.07 0.48
CA GLY A 82 7.31 -8.64 1.49
C GLY A 82 7.62 -7.24 2.01
N VAL A 83 6.82 -6.81 2.99
CA VAL A 83 6.92 -5.49 3.61
C VAL A 83 7.23 -5.64 5.09
N VAL A 84 8.34 -5.05 5.51
CA VAL A 84 8.81 -5.09 6.90
C VAL A 84 8.28 -3.91 7.68
N VAL A 85 7.66 -4.17 8.81
CA VAL A 85 7.17 -3.17 9.76
C VAL A 85 8.36 -2.63 10.57
N ARG A 86 8.65 -1.34 10.46
CA ARG A 86 9.71 -0.66 11.25
C ARG A 86 9.21 -0.13 12.58
N SER A 87 8.01 0.40 12.58
CA SER A 87 7.33 0.88 13.80
C SER A 87 5.83 0.87 13.60
N VAL A 88 5.10 0.82 14.70
CA VAL A 88 3.64 0.93 14.74
C VAL A 88 3.31 2.13 15.63
N GLN A 89 2.45 3.02 15.16
CA GLN A 89 1.97 4.16 15.93
C GLN A 89 0.89 3.71 16.93
N THR A 90 0.95 4.27 18.13
CA THR A 90 -0.11 4.10 19.14
C THR A 90 -1.41 4.75 18.65
N ASN A 91 -2.54 4.19 19.06
CA ASN A 91 -3.89 4.65 18.66
C ASN A 91 -4.24 4.50 17.18
N MET A 92 -3.45 3.72 16.43
CA MET A 92 -3.74 3.39 15.03
C MET A 92 -4.14 1.92 14.88
N PRO A 93 -4.84 1.54 13.79
CA PRO A 93 -5.42 0.20 13.62
C PRO A 93 -4.44 -0.97 13.76
N ALA A 94 -3.20 -0.79 13.33
CA ALA A 94 -2.17 -1.84 13.44
C ALA A 94 -1.67 -2.06 14.88
N ASN A 95 -1.96 -1.12 15.80
CA ASN A 95 -1.50 -1.23 17.19
C ASN A 95 -2.18 -2.41 17.91
N GLY A 96 -1.38 -3.26 18.54
CA GLY A 96 -1.87 -4.49 19.18
C GLY A 96 -2.00 -5.69 18.22
N HIS A 97 -1.93 -5.48 16.89
CA HIS A 97 -1.97 -6.53 15.87
C HIS A 97 -0.59 -6.80 15.26
N LEU A 98 0.07 -5.73 14.81
CA LEU A 98 1.41 -5.80 14.24
C LEU A 98 2.44 -5.20 15.19
N GLN A 99 3.69 -5.59 15.00
CA GLN A 99 4.82 -5.06 15.76
C GLN A 99 6.06 -4.90 14.87
N ARG A 100 7.06 -4.23 15.41
CA ARG A 100 8.34 -4.06 14.72
C ARG A 100 8.94 -5.41 14.36
N PHE A 101 9.47 -5.50 13.14
CA PHE A 101 10.07 -6.68 12.50
C PHE A 101 9.08 -7.73 11.99
N ASP A 102 7.79 -7.51 12.06
CA ASP A 102 6.85 -8.32 11.28
C ASP A 102 7.09 -8.13 9.79
N VAL A 103 7.00 -9.21 9.02
CA VAL A 103 7.15 -9.20 7.56
C VAL A 103 5.81 -9.56 6.92
N ILE A 104 5.10 -8.57 6.43
CA ILE A 104 3.81 -8.75 5.77
C ILE A 104 4.03 -9.36 4.39
N THR A 105 3.36 -10.47 4.12
CA THR A 105 3.45 -11.22 2.86
C THR A 105 2.14 -11.36 2.11
N LYS A 106 0.99 -11.18 2.81
CA LYS A 106 -0.34 -11.18 2.19
C LYS A 106 -1.26 -10.17 2.87
N VAL A 107 -2.17 -9.63 2.08
CA VAL A 107 -3.35 -8.89 2.53
C VAL A 107 -4.56 -9.49 1.87
N ASP A 108 -5.51 -9.96 2.68
CA ASP A 108 -6.62 -10.80 2.27
C ASP A 108 -6.09 -12.00 1.45
N ASP A 109 -6.51 -12.15 0.19
CA ASP A 109 -6.04 -13.23 -0.68
C ASP A 109 -4.88 -12.80 -1.61
N LYS A 110 -4.41 -11.54 -1.53
CA LYS A 110 -3.36 -11.01 -2.40
C LYS A 110 -1.97 -11.12 -1.77
N ALA A 111 -1.03 -11.71 -2.49
CA ALA A 111 0.38 -11.66 -2.12
C ALA A 111 0.90 -10.21 -2.19
N ILE A 112 1.73 -9.84 -1.22
CA ILE A 112 2.34 -8.50 -1.10
C ILE A 112 3.84 -8.63 -1.18
N SER A 113 4.44 -8.02 -2.19
CA SER A 113 5.89 -8.02 -2.42
C SER A 113 6.54 -6.65 -2.15
N SER A 114 5.74 -5.59 -2.12
CA SER A 114 6.23 -4.21 -2.00
C SER A 114 5.31 -3.32 -1.17
N THR A 115 5.86 -2.20 -0.67
CA THR A 115 5.10 -1.17 0.05
C THR A 115 4.01 -0.56 -0.81
N THR A 116 4.23 -0.43 -2.11
CA THR A 116 3.23 0.09 -3.07
C THR A 116 2.04 -0.87 -3.18
N GLU A 117 2.28 -2.18 -3.24
CA GLU A 117 1.20 -3.17 -3.27
C GLU A 117 0.42 -3.21 -1.97
N LEU A 118 1.10 -3.09 -0.82
CA LEU A 118 0.43 -2.99 0.47
C LEU A 118 -0.46 -1.73 0.55
N GLN A 119 0.04 -0.59 0.09
CA GLN A 119 -0.77 0.64 0.02
C GLN A 119 -1.96 0.50 -0.92
N SER A 120 -1.77 -0.11 -2.08
CA SER A 120 -2.85 -0.36 -3.04
C SER A 120 -3.92 -1.28 -2.45
N ALA A 121 -3.52 -2.36 -1.77
CA ALA A 121 -4.43 -3.25 -1.07
C ALA A 121 -5.18 -2.54 0.05
N LEU A 122 -4.49 -1.71 0.86
CA LEU A 122 -5.11 -0.91 1.92
C LEU A 122 -6.16 0.06 1.35
N TYR A 123 -5.83 0.75 0.25
CA TYR A 123 -6.71 1.76 -0.35
C TYR A 123 -7.87 1.17 -1.16
N SER A 124 -7.90 -0.14 -1.39
CA SER A 124 -9.08 -0.81 -1.93
C SER A 124 -10.18 -1.04 -0.88
N HIS A 125 -9.88 -0.79 0.40
CA HIS A 125 -10.84 -0.84 1.50
C HIS A 125 -11.40 0.55 1.83
N SER A 126 -12.56 0.54 2.46
CA SER A 126 -13.19 1.74 3.05
C SER A 126 -12.89 1.82 4.56
N ILE A 127 -13.03 3.03 5.12
CA ILE A 127 -12.99 3.18 6.58
C ILE A 127 -14.17 2.44 7.20
N GLY A 128 -13.87 1.61 8.20
CA GLY A 128 -14.81 0.72 8.85
C GLY A 128 -14.72 -0.74 8.41
N ASP A 129 -14.08 -1.01 7.27
CA ASP A 129 -13.85 -2.38 6.79
C ASP A 129 -12.82 -3.11 7.66
N SER A 130 -12.79 -4.42 7.53
CA SER A 130 -11.79 -5.28 8.14
C SER A 130 -10.88 -5.86 7.07
N MET A 131 -9.57 -5.84 7.33
CA MET A 131 -8.53 -6.33 6.45
C MET A 131 -7.77 -7.45 7.14
N THR A 132 -7.56 -8.56 6.46
CA THR A 132 -6.79 -9.70 6.97
C THR A 132 -5.34 -9.59 6.51
N VAL A 133 -4.40 -9.61 7.45
CA VAL A 133 -2.97 -9.50 7.19
C VAL A 133 -2.27 -10.78 7.60
N THR A 134 -1.56 -11.40 6.66
CA THR A 134 -0.66 -12.53 6.91
C THR A 134 0.77 -12.03 6.93
N TYR A 135 1.50 -12.40 7.97
CA TYR A 135 2.87 -11.92 8.21
C TYR A 135 3.71 -12.99 8.88
N TYR A 136 5.02 -12.84 8.78
CA TYR A 136 5.98 -13.64 9.55
C TYR A 136 6.45 -12.88 10.77
N ARG A 137 6.46 -13.57 11.92
CA ARG A 137 6.98 -13.08 13.20
C ARG A 137 7.87 -14.15 13.81
N ASN A 138 9.16 -13.85 14.01
CA ASN A 138 10.13 -14.81 14.56
C ASN A 138 10.14 -16.16 13.83
N GLY A 139 10.02 -16.16 12.51
CA GLY A 139 10.05 -17.36 11.68
C GLY A 139 8.72 -18.11 11.55
N LYS A 140 7.68 -17.67 12.24
CA LYS A 140 6.33 -18.27 12.16
C LYS A 140 5.40 -17.40 11.32
N GLU A 141 4.62 -18.05 10.48
CA GLU A 141 3.53 -17.39 9.76
C GLU A 141 2.34 -17.21 10.68
N GLU A 142 1.85 -16.01 10.77
CA GLU A 142 0.69 -15.63 11.57
C GLU A 142 -0.28 -14.81 10.73
N THR A 143 -1.55 -14.79 11.13
CA THR A 143 -2.59 -14.02 10.47
C THR A 143 -3.38 -13.25 11.51
N THR A 144 -3.68 -11.99 11.22
CA THR A 144 -4.52 -11.15 12.07
C THR A 144 -5.53 -10.38 11.23
N THR A 145 -6.67 -10.05 11.81
CA THR A 145 -7.67 -9.19 11.19
C THR A 145 -7.64 -7.82 11.85
N ILE A 146 -7.46 -6.79 11.07
CA ILE A 146 -7.35 -5.40 11.52
C ILE A 146 -8.56 -4.63 11.01
N LYS A 147 -9.29 -3.96 11.93
CA LYS A 147 -10.37 -3.06 11.57
C LYS A 147 -9.79 -1.69 11.20
N LEU A 148 -10.14 -1.20 10.03
CA LEU A 148 -9.64 0.07 9.47
C LEU A 148 -10.53 1.24 9.93
N ASP A 149 -10.46 1.61 11.19
CA ASP A 149 -11.31 2.67 11.81
C ASP A 149 -10.66 4.05 11.82
N LYS A 150 -9.44 4.17 11.28
CA LYS A 150 -8.67 5.42 11.18
C LYS A 150 -8.31 5.76 9.74
N SER A 151 -8.12 7.03 9.51
CA SER A 151 -7.76 7.60 8.22
C SER A 151 -6.32 8.13 8.19
N THR A 152 -5.86 8.47 7.00
CA THR A 152 -4.57 9.17 6.84
C THR A 152 -4.53 10.54 7.51
N SER A 153 -5.68 11.14 7.83
CA SER A 153 -5.75 12.39 8.60
C SER A 153 -5.47 12.21 10.10
N ASP A 154 -5.48 10.96 10.59
CA ASP A 154 -5.20 10.62 11.99
C ASP A 154 -3.73 10.23 12.21
N LEU A 155 -2.90 10.25 11.15
CA LEU A 155 -1.45 10.04 11.24
C LEU A 155 -0.79 11.29 11.82
N GLU A 156 -0.05 11.14 12.91
CA GLU A 156 0.79 12.18 13.52
C GLU A 156 2.18 12.27 12.88
#